data_e55cf1d4e54b79a3f6be2afbbb5f418b
#
_entry.id   e55cf1d4e54b79a3f6be2afbbb5f418b
#
_cell.length_a   1.000
_cell.length_b   1.000
_cell.length_c   1.000
_cell.angle_alpha   90.00
_cell.angle_beta   90.00
_cell.angle_gamma   90.00
#
_symmetry.space_group_name_H-M   'P 1'
#
loop_
_entity.id
_entity.type
_entity.pdbx_description
1 polymer ?
#
loop_
_entity_poly.entity_id
_entity_poly.type
_entity_poly.pdbx_seq_one_letter_code
_entity_poly.pdbx_strand_id
1 'polypeptide(L)'
;CRVGSIGEKGISLLLYKNARVDQAILDEVFGIYGWQRSHMMIGNSLYCTVSIWDPEKKTWISKQDVGTTGDFEKEKSAASDSFKRACVNLGIGRELYTAPFIFIPASKVVVTEKDRKKVVKDSFSVSAITISADKVITGISVINQKKAEVFRWGNLNAAEKNNGDANEEWQELYRELERTKVPEEQILKRYGVKSLSELDEVSRKRALNGLKRTKSAA
;
A
#
# COMPACT_ATOMS: atom_id res chain seq x y z
N CYS A 1 -0.71 -9.61 -0.68
CA CYS A 1 -1.27 -10.56 -1.65
C CYS A 1 -2.29 -11.48 -0.97
N ARG A 2 -3.27 -12.00 -1.73
CA ARG A 2 -4.18 -13.07 -1.30
C ARG A 2 -4.16 -14.21 -2.31
N VAL A 3 -4.43 -15.42 -1.85
CA VAL A 3 -4.58 -16.57 -2.74
C VAL A 3 -5.84 -16.40 -3.57
N GLY A 4 -5.70 -16.47 -4.89
CA GLY A 4 -6.79 -16.37 -5.85
C GLY A 4 -7.37 -17.76 -6.19
N SER A 5 -6.49 -18.71 -6.54
CA SER A 5 -6.86 -20.08 -6.84
C SER A 5 -5.80 -21.07 -6.36
N ILE A 6 -6.21 -22.30 -6.09
CA ILE A 6 -5.33 -23.39 -5.67
C ILE A 6 -5.52 -24.55 -6.66
N GLY A 7 -4.46 -24.88 -7.38
CA GLY A 7 -4.41 -26.00 -8.33
C GLY A 7 -3.42 -27.09 -7.91
N GLU A 8 -3.30 -28.13 -8.72
CA GLU A 8 -2.31 -29.19 -8.50
C GLU A 8 -0.87 -28.72 -8.75
N LYS A 9 -0.70 -27.83 -9.72
CA LYS A 9 0.62 -27.31 -10.13
C LYS A 9 1.12 -26.16 -9.26
N GLY A 10 0.23 -25.55 -8.45
CA GLY A 10 0.56 -24.39 -7.61
C GLY A 10 -0.65 -23.51 -7.32
N ILE A 11 -0.38 -22.29 -6.96
CA ILE A 11 -1.40 -21.29 -6.61
C ILE A 11 -1.27 -20.03 -7.45
N SER A 12 -2.38 -19.34 -7.68
CA SER A 12 -2.34 -17.96 -8.15
C SER A 12 -2.48 -16.99 -6.99
N LEU A 13 -1.81 -15.84 -7.09
CA LEU A 13 -1.99 -14.75 -6.14
C LEU A 13 -2.65 -13.55 -6.82
N LEU A 14 -3.44 -12.83 -6.05
CA LEU A 14 -4.05 -11.56 -6.43
C LEU A 14 -3.47 -10.45 -5.58
N LEU A 15 -3.13 -9.33 -6.20
CA LEU A 15 -2.82 -8.11 -5.49
C LEU A 15 -4.11 -7.49 -4.96
N TYR A 16 -4.05 -6.90 -3.78
CA TYR A 16 -5.14 -6.14 -3.22
C TYR A 16 -4.62 -5.01 -2.33
N LYS A 17 -5.41 -3.97 -2.16
CA LYS A 17 -5.19 -2.90 -1.20
C LYS A 17 -6.23 -2.93 -0.08
N ASN A 18 -5.85 -2.46 1.09
CA ASN A 18 -6.76 -2.26 2.20
C ASN A 18 -7.56 -0.96 1.95
N ALA A 19 -8.83 -0.93 2.33
CA ALA A 19 -9.68 0.26 2.24
C ALA A 19 -9.13 1.47 3.02
N ARG A 20 -8.31 1.26 4.06
CA ARG A 20 -7.62 2.33 4.78
C ARG A 20 -6.57 3.06 3.94
N VAL A 21 -5.98 2.38 2.96
CA VAL A 21 -5.07 3.01 2.00
C VAL A 21 -5.84 4.03 1.14
N ASP A 22 -7.03 3.67 0.68
CA ASP A 22 -7.89 4.58 -0.06
C ASP A 22 -8.30 5.80 0.77
N GLN A 23 -8.65 5.59 2.05
CA GLN A 23 -8.95 6.67 2.98
C GLN A 23 -7.75 7.61 3.16
N ALA A 24 -6.56 7.06 3.41
CA ALA A 24 -5.35 7.85 3.59
C ALA A 24 -5.01 8.70 2.35
N ILE A 25 -5.17 8.14 1.14
CA ILE A 25 -4.96 8.87 -0.11
C ILE A 25 -6.01 9.99 -0.27
N LEU A 26 -7.28 9.72 0.02
CA LEU A 26 -8.34 10.73 -0.04
C LEU A 26 -8.10 11.85 0.97
N ASP A 27 -7.68 11.51 2.20
CA ASP A 27 -7.36 12.48 3.25
C ASP A 27 -6.13 13.32 2.88
N GLU A 28 -5.10 12.73 2.28
CA GLU A 28 -3.89 13.41 1.85
C GLU A 28 -4.17 14.39 0.70
N VAL A 29 -4.96 13.97 -0.29
CA VAL A 29 -5.19 14.76 -1.52
C VAL A 29 -6.26 15.83 -1.33
N PHE A 30 -7.35 15.51 -0.64
CA PHE A 30 -8.53 16.38 -0.53
C PHE A 30 -8.73 16.94 0.88
N GLY A 31 -7.98 16.47 1.88
CA GLY A 31 -8.22 16.73 3.29
C GLY A 31 -9.45 15.95 3.81
N ILE A 32 -9.51 15.79 5.15
CA ILE A 32 -10.57 15.00 5.81
C ILE A 32 -12.00 15.54 5.61
N TYR A 33 -12.14 16.78 5.19
CA TYR A 33 -13.44 17.44 4.90
C TYR A 33 -13.69 17.61 3.41
N GLY A 34 -12.71 17.32 2.55
CA GLY A 34 -12.81 17.50 1.10
C GLY A 34 -13.40 16.31 0.38
N TRP A 35 -13.74 15.24 1.09
CA TRP A 35 -14.39 14.07 0.53
C TRP A 35 -15.43 13.48 1.50
N GLN A 36 -16.35 12.70 0.96
CA GLN A 36 -17.35 11.98 1.73
C GLN A 36 -17.75 10.69 1.03
N ARG A 37 -18.34 9.77 1.79
CA ARG A 37 -18.89 8.53 1.23
C ARG A 37 -20.26 8.23 1.80
N SER A 38 -21.08 7.57 1.01
CA SER A 38 -22.36 7.01 1.43
C SER A 38 -22.53 5.61 0.85
N HIS A 39 -23.35 4.80 1.53
CA HIS A 39 -23.70 3.46 1.05
C HIS A 39 -25.22 3.38 0.86
N MET A 40 -25.63 2.70 -0.21
CA MET A 40 -27.05 2.52 -0.53
C MET A 40 -27.27 1.10 -1.09
N MET A 41 -28.35 0.48 -0.69
CA MET A 41 -28.83 -0.75 -1.31
C MET A 41 -29.56 -0.42 -2.60
N ILE A 42 -29.16 -1.05 -3.70
CA ILE A 42 -29.86 -1.01 -4.99
C ILE A 42 -30.15 -2.46 -5.36
N GLY A 43 -31.42 -2.82 -5.31
CA GLY A 43 -31.82 -4.23 -5.34
C GLY A 43 -31.21 -5.00 -4.15
N ASN A 44 -30.49 -6.07 -4.44
CA ASN A 44 -29.83 -6.89 -3.42
C ASN A 44 -28.32 -6.60 -3.28
N SER A 45 -27.84 -5.49 -3.85
CA SER A 45 -26.40 -5.17 -3.87
C SER A 45 -26.14 -3.86 -3.14
N LEU A 46 -25.04 -3.84 -2.38
CA LEU A 46 -24.57 -2.65 -1.68
C LEU A 46 -23.66 -1.83 -2.58
N TYR A 47 -24.04 -0.60 -2.83
CA TYR A 47 -23.27 0.39 -3.56
C TYR A 47 -22.62 1.39 -2.61
N CYS A 48 -21.41 1.83 -2.94
CA CYS A 48 -20.75 2.95 -2.30
C CYS A 48 -20.61 4.10 -3.30
N THR A 49 -21.02 5.28 -2.89
CA THR A 49 -20.74 6.54 -3.59
C THR A 49 -19.62 7.25 -2.84
N VAL A 50 -18.54 7.57 -3.53
CA VAL A 50 -17.47 8.45 -3.02
C VAL A 50 -17.57 9.77 -3.76
N SER A 51 -17.63 10.88 -3.01
CA SER A 51 -17.73 12.23 -3.55
C SER A 51 -16.55 13.05 -3.09
N ILE A 52 -15.96 13.83 -4.01
CA ILE A 52 -14.92 14.81 -3.75
C ILE A 52 -15.41 16.21 -4.06
N TRP A 53 -15.04 17.18 -3.24
CA TRP A 53 -15.40 18.57 -3.45
C TRP A 53 -14.51 19.22 -4.52
N ASP A 54 -15.12 19.74 -5.58
CA ASP A 54 -14.45 20.55 -6.60
C ASP A 54 -14.62 22.04 -6.24
N PRO A 55 -13.57 22.73 -5.76
CA PRO A 55 -13.68 24.13 -5.35
C PRO A 55 -13.87 25.11 -6.53
N GLU A 56 -13.41 24.74 -7.72
CA GLU A 56 -13.56 25.58 -8.91
C GLU A 56 -15.01 25.55 -9.41
N LYS A 57 -15.60 24.36 -9.49
CA LYS A 57 -16.99 24.17 -9.93
C LYS A 57 -18.00 24.33 -8.80
N LYS A 58 -17.52 24.46 -7.55
CA LYS A 58 -18.36 24.57 -6.33
C LYS A 58 -19.40 23.45 -6.25
N THR A 59 -18.99 22.23 -6.54
CA THR A 59 -19.89 21.06 -6.57
C THR A 59 -19.19 19.80 -6.12
N TRP A 60 -19.97 18.80 -5.74
CA TRP A 60 -19.50 17.47 -5.42
C TRP A 60 -19.41 16.62 -6.69
N ILE A 61 -18.23 16.08 -6.97
CA ILE A 61 -18.01 15.10 -8.04
C ILE A 61 -18.09 13.71 -7.44
N SER A 62 -19.04 12.91 -7.88
CA SER A 62 -19.33 11.59 -7.30
C SER A 62 -19.01 10.46 -8.25
N LYS A 63 -18.46 9.37 -7.71
CA LYS A 63 -18.28 8.08 -8.38
C LYS A 63 -18.86 6.97 -7.50
N GLN A 64 -19.53 6.01 -8.13
CA GLN A 64 -20.23 4.94 -7.45
C GLN A 64 -19.79 3.58 -8.01
N ASP A 65 -19.76 2.57 -7.15
CA ASP A 65 -19.59 1.17 -7.58
C ASP A 65 -20.22 0.21 -6.56
N VAL A 66 -20.45 -1.02 -7.02
CA VAL A 66 -21.06 -2.10 -6.26
C VAL A 66 -19.99 -2.91 -5.51
N GLY A 67 -20.34 -3.39 -4.33
CA GLY A 67 -19.52 -4.34 -3.57
C GLY A 67 -20.03 -5.76 -3.68
N THR A 68 -19.10 -6.71 -3.66
CA THR A 68 -19.42 -8.12 -3.53
C THR A 68 -19.33 -8.57 -2.08
N THR A 69 -20.21 -9.47 -1.67
CA THR A 69 -20.17 -10.06 -0.32
C THR A 69 -19.09 -11.14 -0.27
N GLY A 70 -18.23 -11.09 0.77
CA GLY A 70 -17.35 -12.22 1.09
C GLY A 70 -18.06 -13.29 1.90
N ASP A 71 -17.42 -14.43 2.08
CA ASP A 71 -17.97 -15.54 2.88
C ASP A 71 -18.03 -15.24 4.39
N PHE A 72 -17.22 -14.29 4.84
CA PHE A 72 -17.09 -13.88 6.24
C PHE A 72 -17.45 -12.40 6.41
N GLU A 73 -18.22 -12.04 7.47
CA GLU A 73 -18.69 -10.68 7.73
C GLU A 73 -19.26 -9.99 6.47
N LYS A 74 -20.28 -10.57 5.88
CA LYS A 74 -20.81 -10.22 4.55
C LYS A 74 -21.05 -8.74 4.34
N GLU A 75 -21.70 -8.06 5.29
CA GLU A 75 -22.03 -6.65 5.20
C GLU A 75 -20.79 -5.75 5.23
N LYS A 76 -19.86 -6.03 6.16
CA LYS A 76 -18.59 -5.30 6.27
C LYS A 76 -17.69 -5.53 5.04
N SER A 77 -17.71 -6.75 4.51
CA SER A 77 -16.98 -7.10 3.29
C SER A 77 -17.55 -6.33 2.09
N ALA A 78 -18.87 -6.32 1.90
CA ALA A 78 -19.53 -5.59 0.83
C ALA A 78 -19.30 -4.08 0.93
N ALA A 79 -19.38 -3.50 2.12
CA ALA A 79 -19.11 -2.07 2.34
C ALA A 79 -17.66 -1.69 2.03
N SER A 80 -16.70 -2.51 2.45
CA SER A 80 -15.29 -2.28 2.16
C SER A 80 -14.96 -2.48 0.67
N ASP A 81 -15.59 -3.46 0.03
CA ASP A 81 -15.35 -3.75 -1.38
C ASP A 81 -15.96 -2.68 -2.29
N SER A 82 -17.22 -2.27 -2.06
CA SER A 82 -17.86 -1.19 -2.81
C SER A 82 -17.10 0.13 -2.70
N PHE A 83 -16.59 0.46 -1.51
CA PHE A 83 -15.77 1.65 -1.31
C PHE A 83 -14.46 1.60 -2.13
N LYS A 84 -13.71 0.51 -2.05
CA LYS A 84 -12.48 0.34 -2.83
C LYS A 84 -12.73 0.44 -4.34
N ARG A 85 -13.82 -0.13 -4.83
CA ARG A 85 -14.20 -0.07 -6.23
C ARG A 85 -14.63 1.34 -6.66
N ALA A 86 -15.38 2.05 -5.82
CA ALA A 86 -15.70 3.46 -6.08
C ALA A 86 -14.43 4.32 -6.15
N CYS A 87 -13.42 4.05 -5.30
CA CYS A 87 -12.12 4.71 -5.35
C CYS A 87 -11.34 4.42 -6.64
N VAL A 88 -11.46 3.21 -7.20
CA VAL A 88 -10.87 2.88 -8.52
C VAL A 88 -11.47 3.78 -9.62
N ASN A 89 -12.75 4.11 -9.54
CA ASN A 89 -13.39 5.05 -10.47
C ASN A 89 -12.88 6.49 -10.34
N LEU A 90 -12.26 6.83 -9.20
CA LEU A 90 -11.52 8.08 -8.96
C LEU A 90 -10.03 7.98 -9.36
N GLY A 91 -9.56 6.82 -9.79
CA GLY A 91 -8.16 6.59 -10.19
C GLY A 91 -7.29 5.91 -9.13
N ILE A 92 -7.79 5.70 -7.93
CA ILE A 92 -7.01 5.14 -6.82
C ILE A 92 -6.91 3.60 -6.95
N GLY A 93 -5.70 3.09 -7.13
CA GLY A 93 -5.41 1.65 -7.20
C GLY A 93 -5.73 1.02 -8.56
N ARG A 94 -5.87 1.80 -9.63
CA ARG A 94 -6.04 1.28 -11.00
C ARG A 94 -4.86 0.44 -11.45
N GLU A 95 -3.66 0.78 -11.01
CA GLU A 95 -2.43 0.05 -11.29
C GLU A 95 -2.50 -1.42 -10.91
N LEU A 96 -3.27 -1.78 -9.87
CA LEU A 96 -3.42 -3.18 -9.45
C LEU A 96 -4.03 -4.09 -10.53
N TYR A 97 -4.81 -3.52 -11.45
CA TYR A 97 -5.40 -4.25 -12.58
C TYR A 97 -4.40 -4.51 -13.72
N THR A 98 -3.21 -3.88 -13.66
CA THR A 98 -2.13 -4.09 -14.63
C THR A 98 -1.11 -5.12 -14.15
N ALA A 99 -1.35 -5.74 -12.98
CA ALA A 99 -0.47 -6.75 -12.42
C ALA A 99 -0.33 -7.96 -13.36
N PRO A 100 0.88 -8.54 -13.48
CA PRO A 100 1.06 -9.78 -14.20
C PRO A 100 0.31 -10.92 -13.49
N PHE A 101 0.09 -12.03 -14.20
CA PHE A 101 -0.39 -13.25 -13.56
C PHE A 101 0.67 -13.79 -12.61
N ILE A 102 0.38 -13.73 -11.30
CA ILE A 102 1.30 -14.17 -10.26
C ILE A 102 1.00 -15.63 -9.95
N PHE A 103 1.90 -16.51 -10.38
CA PHE A 103 1.79 -17.95 -10.14
C PHE A 103 2.96 -18.44 -9.29
N ILE A 104 2.64 -19.14 -8.20
CA ILE A 104 3.61 -19.78 -7.31
C ILE A 104 3.53 -21.28 -7.51
N PRO A 105 4.60 -21.95 -7.99
CA PRO A 105 4.63 -23.40 -8.15
C PRO A 105 4.43 -24.14 -6.83
N ALA A 106 3.85 -25.34 -6.90
CA ALA A 106 3.59 -26.19 -5.73
C ALA A 106 4.87 -26.52 -4.93
N SER A 107 6.04 -26.49 -5.57
CA SER A 107 7.33 -26.66 -4.90
C SER A 107 7.74 -25.52 -3.97
N LYS A 108 7.10 -24.34 -4.10
CA LYS A 108 7.40 -23.14 -3.30
C LYS A 108 6.31 -22.77 -2.31
N VAL A 109 5.29 -23.59 -2.15
CA VAL A 109 4.12 -23.29 -1.30
C VAL A 109 3.65 -24.54 -0.58
N VAL A 110 3.25 -24.39 0.68
CA VAL A 110 2.68 -25.48 1.47
C VAL A 110 1.16 -25.48 1.32
N VAL A 111 0.64 -26.42 0.54
CA VAL A 111 -0.80 -26.67 0.41
C VAL A 111 -1.17 -27.80 1.34
N THR A 112 -2.19 -27.62 2.15
CA THR A 112 -2.75 -28.63 3.04
C THR A 112 -4.23 -28.82 2.73
N GLU A 113 -4.82 -29.88 3.23
CA GLU A 113 -6.24 -30.11 3.14
C GLU A 113 -6.89 -29.87 4.52
N LYS A 114 -7.95 -29.10 4.56
CA LYS A 114 -8.79 -28.86 5.72
C LYS A 114 -10.27 -28.92 5.29
N ASP A 115 -11.07 -29.74 5.94
CA ASP A 115 -12.51 -29.91 5.65
C ASP A 115 -12.79 -30.17 4.16
N ARG A 116 -12.01 -31.07 3.55
CA ARG A 116 -12.04 -31.43 2.12
C ARG A 116 -11.76 -30.24 1.17
N LYS A 117 -11.19 -29.15 1.67
CA LYS A 117 -10.78 -28.01 0.87
C LYS A 117 -9.27 -27.84 0.93
N LYS A 118 -8.65 -27.57 -0.22
CA LYS A 118 -7.23 -27.20 -0.26
C LYS A 118 -7.05 -25.83 0.36
N VAL A 119 -6.10 -25.70 1.29
CA VAL A 119 -5.79 -24.47 2.02
C VAL A 119 -4.30 -24.22 1.95
N VAL A 120 -3.91 -22.97 1.75
CA VAL A 120 -2.52 -22.53 1.80
C VAL A 120 -2.23 -21.97 3.18
N LYS A 121 -1.22 -22.50 3.85
CA LYS A 121 -0.75 -22.01 5.16
C LYS A 121 0.19 -20.80 5.04
N ASP A 122 0.83 -20.67 3.89
CA ASP A 122 1.76 -19.58 3.66
C ASP A 122 1.03 -18.24 3.50
N SER A 123 1.63 -17.18 4.01
CA SER A 123 1.25 -15.80 3.74
C SER A 123 2.24 -15.15 2.79
N PHE A 124 1.75 -14.24 1.95
CA PHE A 124 2.54 -13.61 0.90
C PHE A 124 2.43 -12.09 0.98
N SER A 125 3.54 -11.41 0.76
CA SER A 125 3.60 -9.94 0.70
C SER A 125 4.44 -9.49 -0.50
N VAL A 126 4.12 -8.32 -1.02
CA VAL A 126 4.95 -7.64 -2.02
C VAL A 126 6.18 -7.09 -1.31
N SER A 127 7.37 -7.44 -1.77
CA SER A 127 8.65 -6.93 -1.24
C SER A 127 9.17 -5.75 -2.06
N ALA A 128 8.87 -5.73 -3.37
CA ALA A 128 9.23 -4.65 -4.26
C ALA A 128 8.20 -4.54 -5.38
N ILE A 129 7.91 -3.32 -5.82
CA ILE A 129 7.03 -3.03 -6.95
C ILE A 129 7.52 -1.78 -7.67
N THR A 130 7.49 -1.81 -8.99
CA THR A 130 7.74 -0.64 -9.84
C THR A 130 6.51 -0.34 -10.68
N ILE A 131 6.17 0.94 -10.77
CA ILE A 131 5.01 1.43 -11.50
C ILE A 131 5.50 2.54 -12.44
N SER A 132 5.12 2.47 -13.72
CA SER A 132 5.44 3.51 -14.71
C SER A 132 4.64 4.80 -14.45
N ALA A 133 5.02 5.88 -15.17
CA ALA A 133 4.27 7.13 -15.17
C ALA A 133 2.81 6.94 -15.61
N ASP A 134 2.57 5.98 -16.51
CA ASP A 134 1.23 5.62 -17.01
C ASP A 134 0.42 4.74 -16.04
N LYS A 135 0.89 4.59 -14.78
CA LYS A 135 0.24 3.78 -13.75
C LYS A 135 0.13 2.30 -14.10
N VAL A 136 1.14 1.75 -14.80
CA VAL A 136 1.26 0.33 -15.14
C VAL A 136 2.33 -0.30 -14.27
N ILE A 137 2.05 -1.46 -13.67
CA ILE A 137 3.05 -2.24 -12.93
C ILE A 137 4.06 -2.79 -13.94
N THR A 138 5.34 -2.42 -13.78
CA THR A 138 6.45 -2.81 -14.65
C THR A 138 7.40 -3.81 -14.02
N GLY A 139 7.29 -4.02 -12.72
CA GLY A 139 8.04 -5.03 -11.99
C GLY A 139 7.44 -5.31 -10.62
N ILE A 140 7.54 -6.54 -10.16
CA ILE A 140 7.03 -6.96 -8.85
C ILE A 140 7.85 -8.15 -8.32
N SER A 141 8.16 -8.13 -7.03
CA SER A 141 8.68 -9.24 -6.25
C SER A 141 7.75 -9.58 -5.10
N VAL A 142 7.51 -10.86 -4.89
CA VAL A 142 6.67 -11.39 -3.81
C VAL A 142 7.49 -12.34 -2.94
N ILE A 143 7.37 -12.15 -1.64
CA ILE A 143 8.01 -12.98 -0.62
C ILE A 143 6.97 -13.71 0.22
N ASN A 144 7.36 -14.83 0.80
CA ASN A 144 6.57 -15.54 1.81
C ASN A 144 6.88 -15.02 3.23
N GLN A 145 6.22 -15.58 4.26
CA GLN A 145 6.43 -15.22 5.68
C GLN A 145 7.87 -15.45 6.18
N LYS A 146 8.66 -16.30 5.50
CA LYS A 146 10.07 -16.55 5.80
C LYS A 146 11.01 -15.56 5.10
N LYS A 147 10.48 -14.52 4.45
CA LYS A 147 11.21 -13.56 3.63
C LYS A 147 11.87 -14.17 2.38
N ALA A 148 11.54 -15.41 2.01
CA ALA A 148 12.03 -16.02 0.78
C ALA A 148 11.23 -15.50 -0.42
N GLU A 149 11.94 -15.12 -1.50
CA GLU A 149 11.33 -14.70 -2.74
C GLU A 149 10.69 -15.92 -3.44
N VAL A 150 9.39 -15.83 -3.70
CA VAL A 150 8.61 -16.89 -4.32
C VAL A 150 8.20 -16.56 -5.74
N PHE A 151 8.18 -15.27 -6.07
CA PHE A 151 7.85 -14.77 -7.42
C PHE A 151 8.60 -13.48 -7.72
N ARG A 152 9.12 -13.34 -8.93
CA ARG A 152 9.73 -12.12 -9.46
C ARG A 152 9.33 -11.97 -10.93
N TRP A 153 8.99 -10.74 -11.32
CA TRP A 153 8.63 -10.41 -12.69
C TRP A 153 8.99 -8.95 -13.00
N GLY A 154 9.38 -8.69 -14.25
CA GLY A 154 9.62 -7.36 -14.80
C GLY A 154 10.88 -6.69 -14.27
N ASN A 155 10.95 -5.37 -14.42
CA ASN A 155 12.12 -4.57 -14.05
C ASN A 155 11.94 -3.91 -12.69
N LEU A 156 12.75 -4.31 -11.72
CA LEU A 156 12.75 -3.80 -10.34
C LEU A 156 13.91 -2.84 -10.03
N ASN A 157 14.76 -2.53 -11.00
CA ASN A 157 15.97 -1.72 -10.78
C ASN A 157 15.65 -0.35 -10.14
N ALA A 158 14.52 0.25 -10.47
CA ALA A 158 14.09 1.51 -9.86
C ALA A 158 13.66 1.35 -8.39
N ALA A 159 13.00 0.23 -8.06
CA ALA A 159 12.59 -0.07 -6.68
C ALA A 159 13.79 -0.46 -5.79
N GLU A 160 14.75 -1.17 -6.36
CA GLU A 160 16.00 -1.53 -5.68
C GLU A 160 16.87 -0.30 -5.43
N LYS A 161 16.93 0.67 -6.35
CA LYS A 161 17.58 1.97 -6.14
C LYS A 161 16.90 2.78 -5.02
N ASN A 162 15.58 2.90 -5.04
CA ASN A 162 14.87 3.63 -3.99
C ASN A 162 15.07 3.02 -2.59
N ASN A 163 15.17 1.68 -2.50
CA ASN A 163 15.52 1.02 -1.24
C ASN A 163 16.98 1.25 -0.84
N GLY A 164 17.89 1.33 -1.83
CA GLY A 164 19.30 1.70 -1.63
C GLY A 164 19.43 3.15 -1.16
N ASP A 165 18.79 4.07 -1.85
CA ASP A 165 18.80 5.50 -1.53
C ASP A 165 18.18 5.77 -0.13
N ALA A 166 17.10 5.06 0.22
CA ALA A 166 16.51 5.15 1.56
C ALA A 166 17.48 4.68 2.65
N ASN A 167 18.24 3.62 2.41
CA ASN A 167 19.24 3.13 3.36
C ASN A 167 20.43 4.10 3.48
N GLU A 168 20.87 4.70 2.39
CA GLU A 168 21.90 5.73 2.39
C GLU A 168 21.44 6.99 3.14
N GLU A 169 20.20 7.44 2.92
CA GLU A 169 19.61 8.58 3.65
C GLU A 169 19.53 8.33 5.16
N TRP A 170 19.21 7.10 5.59
CA TRP A 170 19.24 6.73 7.01
C TRP A 170 20.64 6.78 7.59
N GLN A 171 21.63 6.23 6.87
CA GLN A 171 23.01 6.27 7.30
C GLN A 171 23.53 7.71 7.36
N GLU A 172 23.14 8.55 6.41
CA GLU A 172 23.51 9.96 6.39
C GLU A 172 22.84 10.73 7.56
N LEU A 173 21.57 10.45 7.86
CA LEU A 173 20.87 11.03 9.00
C LEU A 173 21.57 10.71 10.32
N TYR A 174 21.97 9.46 10.54
CA TYR A 174 22.71 9.05 11.73
C TYR A 174 24.09 9.72 11.80
N ARG A 175 24.83 9.83 10.68
CA ARG A 175 26.11 10.56 10.64
C ARG A 175 25.94 12.04 10.99
N GLU A 176 24.91 12.68 10.50
CA GLU A 176 24.62 14.07 10.78
C GLU A 176 24.20 14.32 12.23
N LEU A 177 23.45 13.41 12.84
CA LEU A 177 23.15 13.42 14.27
C LEU A 177 24.43 13.32 15.11
N GLU A 178 25.31 12.39 14.74
CA GLU A 178 26.59 12.22 15.42
C GLU A 178 27.51 13.44 15.25
N ARG A 179 27.55 14.03 14.05
CA ARG A 179 28.34 15.24 13.76
C ARG A 179 27.85 16.47 14.53
N THR A 180 26.54 16.66 14.61
CA THR A 180 25.92 17.86 15.22
C THR A 180 25.67 17.72 16.70
N LYS A 181 25.73 16.50 17.27
CA LYS A 181 25.33 16.16 18.65
C LYS A 181 23.92 16.63 19.02
N VAL A 182 23.07 16.85 18.02
CA VAL A 182 21.65 17.14 18.27
C VAL A 182 21.00 15.90 18.88
N PRO A 183 20.35 16.02 20.05
CA PRO A 183 19.67 14.89 20.67
C PRO A 183 18.56 14.35 19.77
N GLU A 184 18.51 13.02 19.60
CA GLU A 184 17.46 12.36 18.82
C GLU A 184 16.06 12.77 19.26
N GLU A 185 15.86 12.95 20.58
CA GLU A 185 14.59 13.37 21.17
C GLU A 185 14.06 14.70 20.60
N GLN A 186 14.92 15.62 20.19
CA GLN A 186 14.49 16.87 19.55
C GLN A 186 13.84 16.62 18.20
N ILE A 187 14.36 15.66 17.43
CA ILE A 187 13.78 15.27 16.15
C ILE A 187 12.45 14.53 16.40
N LEU A 188 12.45 13.57 17.32
CA LEU A 188 11.24 12.81 17.66
C LEU A 188 10.12 13.75 18.10
N LYS A 189 10.41 14.71 18.98
CA LYS A 189 9.44 15.70 19.44
C LYS A 189 8.97 16.63 18.33
N ARG A 190 9.86 17.03 17.42
CA ARG A 190 9.53 17.94 16.30
C ARG A 190 8.58 17.31 15.30
N TYR A 191 8.71 16.01 15.04
CA TYR A 191 7.91 15.29 14.06
C TYR A 191 6.79 14.44 14.69
N GLY A 192 6.68 14.42 16.02
CA GLY A 192 5.62 13.72 16.75
C GLY A 192 5.69 12.20 16.64
N VAL A 193 6.90 11.65 16.47
CA VAL A 193 7.15 10.20 16.35
C VAL A 193 7.83 9.65 17.60
N LYS A 194 7.72 8.34 17.82
CA LYS A 194 8.33 7.67 19.00
C LYS A 194 9.73 7.14 18.72
N SER A 195 10.08 6.95 17.46
CA SER A 195 11.40 6.51 17.01
C SER A 195 11.73 7.13 15.65
N LEU A 196 13.02 7.23 15.30
CA LEU A 196 13.43 7.74 13.99
C LEU A 196 12.87 6.87 12.85
N SER A 197 12.76 5.56 13.05
CA SER A 197 12.22 4.64 12.05
C SER A 197 10.75 4.90 11.66
N GLU A 198 10.01 5.67 12.44
CA GLU A 198 8.63 6.11 12.14
C GLU A 198 8.58 7.36 11.26
N LEU A 199 9.71 8.01 10.99
CA LEU A 199 9.76 9.14 10.07
C LEU A 199 9.42 8.70 8.65
N ASP A 200 8.42 9.33 8.05
CA ASP A 200 8.16 9.19 6.62
C ASP A 200 9.30 9.80 5.77
N GLU A 201 9.31 9.55 4.49
CA GLU A 201 10.36 10.01 3.58
C GLU A 201 10.52 11.54 3.59
N VAL A 202 9.41 12.28 3.63
CA VAL A 202 9.41 13.75 3.61
C VAL A 202 9.98 14.30 4.89
N SER A 203 9.54 13.79 6.03
CA SER A 203 10.01 14.19 7.36
C SER A 203 11.48 13.84 7.56
N ARG A 204 11.91 12.67 7.08
CA ARG A 204 13.31 12.24 7.10
C ARG A 204 14.21 13.19 6.31
N LYS A 205 13.84 13.53 5.06
CA LYS A 205 14.58 14.48 4.22
C LYS A 205 14.64 15.88 4.86
N ARG A 206 13.55 16.32 5.48
CA ARG A 206 13.52 17.61 6.20
C ARG A 206 14.44 17.61 7.43
N ALA A 207 14.44 16.51 8.20
CA ALA A 207 15.33 16.35 9.35
C ALA A 207 16.79 16.37 8.91
N LEU A 208 17.14 15.58 7.90
CA LEU A 208 18.50 15.54 7.33
C LEU A 208 18.96 16.91 6.83
N ASN A 209 18.14 17.63 6.07
CA ASN A 209 18.47 18.97 5.59
C ASN A 209 18.61 19.98 6.73
N GLY A 210 17.84 19.84 7.80
CA GLY A 210 17.97 20.64 9.02
C GLY A 210 19.32 20.42 9.70
N LEU A 211 19.70 19.16 9.88
CA LEU A 211 20.98 18.78 10.48
C LEU A 211 22.18 19.25 9.65
N LYS A 212 22.12 19.09 8.31
CA LYS A 212 23.18 19.59 7.39
C LYS A 212 23.46 21.08 7.53
N ARG A 213 22.45 21.88 7.88
CA ARG A 213 22.59 23.33 8.14
C ARG A 213 23.07 23.68 9.56
N THR A 214 23.10 22.70 10.45
CA THR A 214 23.53 22.86 11.84
C THR A 214 25.08 22.79 11.90
N LYS A 215 25.72 23.70 12.64
CA LYS A 215 27.17 23.64 12.85
C LYS A 215 27.55 22.34 13.58
N SER A 216 28.74 21.83 13.29
CA SER A 216 29.30 20.72 14.06
C SER A 216 29.44 21.10 15.52
N ALA A 217 29.17 20.20 16.43
CA ALA A 217 29.57 20.39 17.83
C ALA A 217 31.08 20.42 17.90
N ALA A 218 31.61 21.41 18.64
CA ALA A 218 33.04 21.53 18.90
C ALA A 218 33.54 20.41 19.81
#